data_8d6d69b73ff310bab9e2027fd01ca368
#
_entry.id   8d6d69b73ff310bab9e2027fd01ca368
#
_cell.length_a   1.000
_cell.length_b   1.000
_cell.length_c   1.000
_cell.angle_alpha   90.00
_cell.angle_beta   90.00
_cell.angle_gamma   90.00
#
_symmetry.space_group_name_H-M   'P 1'
#
loop_
_entity.id
_entity.type
_entity.pdbx_description
1 polymer ?
#
loop_
_entity_poly.entity_id
_entity_poly.type
_entity_poly.pdbx_seq_one_letter_code
_entity_poly.pdbx_strand_id
1 'polypeptide(L)'
;MSDEGPVREHHASEGITARILAALRAASGPDVPITPDTLAPIDHFHGKGVAATEELAALLQPKASDHLLDIGCGIGGPARWIAAKYGCHVTGVDLTAEFCEAARELNIITGLANRVQILHGDALSLPVSAESFDRAYSQAALMNVSDKRAAFREVFRALRPGGLLPYRWLAPAPQGSPTIHCLGPPRPPLASSPRRTRYGPICSQPVFRLSPCVTPLRRLLQPWPLF
;
A
#
# COMPACT_ATOMS: atom_id res chain seq x y z
N MET A 1 -40.17 -16.30 -24.74
CA MET A 1 -39.73 -16.34 -23.34
C MET A 1 -38.31 -16.89 -23.38
N SER A 2 -37.36 -16.01 -23.41
CA SER A 2 -35.90 -16.31 -23.50
C SER A 2 -35.38 -16.71 -22.12
N ASP A 3 -34.82 -17.91 -22.08
CA ASP A 3 -34.21 -18.56 -20.92
C ASP A 3 -32.82 -17.90 -20.66
N GLU A 4 -32.81 -16.74 -20.02
CA GLU A 4 -31.58 -16.05 -19.62
C GLU A 4 -31.19 -16.30 -18.14
N GLY A 5 -31.91 -17.15 -17.43
CA GLY A 5 -31.74 -17.36 -15.98
C GLY A 5 -30.41 -18.02 -15.56
N PRO A 6 -30.01 -19.16 -16.14
CA PRO A 6 -28.85 -19.92 -15.64
C PRO A 6 -27.50 -19.29 -15.94
N VAL A 7 -27.37 -18.54 -17.04
CA VAL A 7 -26.09 -17.93 -17.45
C VAL A 7 -25.72 -16.73 -16.59
N ARG A 8 -26.70 -15.94 -16.15
CA ARG A 8 -26.49 -14.80 -15.26
C ARG A 8 -26.08 -15.20 -13.84
N GLU A 9 -26.67 -16.29 -13.31
CA GLU A 9 -26.32 -16.80 -11.97
C GLU A 9 -24.93 -17.42 -11.96
N HIS A 10 -24.48 -18.07 -13.05
CA HIS A 10 -23.15 -18.65 -13.14
C HIS A 10 -22.03 -17.57 -13.18
N HIS A 11 -22.26 -16.46 -13.86
CA HIS A 11 -21.32 -15.35 -13.89
C HIS A 11 -21.33 -14.48 -12.61
N ALA A 12 -22.43 -14.47 -11.86
CA ALA A 12 -22.51 -13.77 -10.58
C ALA A 12 -21.81 -14.51 -9.43
N SER A 13 -21.54 -15.82 -9.58
CA SER A 13 -20.86 -16.65 -8.58
C SER A 13 -19.35 -16.76 -8.81
N GLU A 14 -18.80 -16.26 -9.92
CA GLU A 14 -17.36 -16.24 -10.12
C GLU A 14 -16.72 -15.15 -9.28
N GLY A 15 -15.90 -15.55 -8.30
CA GLY A 15 -15.17 -14.64 -7.41
C GLY A 15 -14.23 -13.69 -8.17
N ILE A 16 -13.79 -12.65 -7.51
CA ILE A 16 -12.87 -11.62 -8.08
C ILE A 16 -11.64 -12.26 -8.72
N THR A 17 -11.07 -13.28 -8.09
CA THR A 17 -9.91 -14.01 -8.60
C THR A 17 -10.16 -14.66 -9.94
N ALA A 18 -11.28 -15.36 -10.11
CA ALA A 18 -11.62 -16.02 -11.38
C ALA A 18 -11.73 -14.99 -12.52
N ARG A 19 -12.36 -13.84 -12.26
CA ARG A 19 -12.48 -12.74 -13.23
C ARG A 19 -11.13 -12.14 -13.61
N ILE A 20 -10.22 -11.96 -12.65
CA ILE A 20 -8.85 -11.48 -12.87
C ILE A 20 -8.09 -12.48 -13.75
N LEU A 21 -8.14 -13.77 -13.42
CA LEU A 21 -7.45 -14.80 -14.19
C LEU A 21 -8.03 -14.96 -15.61
N ALA A 22 -9.33 -14.84 -15.77
CA ALA A 22 -9.97 -14.83 -17.08
C ALA A 22 -9.52 -13.62 -17.92
N ALA A 23 -9.48 -12.42 -17.33
CA ALA A 23 -8.99 -11.22 -18.01
C ALA A 23 -7.51 -11.33 -18.39
N LEU A 24 -6.67 -11.89 -17.52
CA LEU A 24 -5.25 -12.12 -17.80
C LEU A 24 -5.07 -13.08 -18.97
N ARG A 25 -5.79 -14.21 -18.97
CA ARG A 25 -5.72 -15.21 -20.05
C ARG A 25 -6.24 -14.67 -21.38
N ALA A 26 -7.29 -13.86 -21.34
CA ALA A 26 -7.83 -13.22 -22.53
C ALA A 26 -6.85 -12.22 -23.16
N ALA A 27 -6.07 -11.50 -22.32
CA ALA A 27 -5.10 -10.51 -22.77
C ALA A 27 -3.76 -11.12 -23.22
N SER A 28 -3.31 -12.22 -22.59
CA SER A 28 -1.94 -12.74 -22.73
C SER A 28 -1.86 -14.19 -23.18
N GLY A 29 -3.00 -14.85 -23.42
CA GLY A 29 -3.09 -16.25 -23.83
C GLY A 29 -3.36 -17.21 -22.67
N PRO A 30 -3.86 -18.44 -22.96
CA PRO A 30 -4.31 -19.40 -21.94
C PRO A 30 -3.17 -19.92 -21.06
N ASP A 31 -1.96 -20.00 -21.58
CA ASP A 31 -0.78 -20.57 -20.92
C ASP A 31 0.11 -19.51 -20.25
N VAL A 32 -0.37 -18.27 -20.11
CA VAL A 32 0.40 -17.19 -19.46
C VAL A 32 0.75 -17.58 -18.02
N PRO A 33 2.04 -17.49 -17.62
CA PRO A 33 2.42 -17.77 -16.24
C PRO A 33 1.82 -16.71 -15.32
N ILE A 34 1.26 -17.14 -14.19
CA ILE A 34 0.64 -16.24 -13.22
C ILE A 34 1.71 -15.83 -12.22
N THR A 35 2.27 -14.65 -12.41
CA THR A 35 3.31 -14.05 -11.59
C THR A 35 2.89 -12.64 -11.15
N PRO A 36 3.55 -12.03 -10.15
CA PRO A 36 3.29 -10.62 -9.81
C PRO A 36 3.44 -9.67 -11.01
N ASP A 37 4.40 -9.92 -11.92
CA ASP A 37 4.61 -9.07 -13.08
C ASP A 37 3.51 -9.22 -14.13
N THR A 38 3.03 -10.43 -14.38
CA THR A 38 1.93 -10.66 -15.34
C THR A 38 0.58 -10.19 -14.81
N LEU A 39 0.38 -10.22 -13.49
CA LEU A 39 -0.82 -9.68 -12.83
C LEU A 39 -0.80 -8.14 -12.72
N ALA A 40 0.37 -7.53 -12.71
CA ALA A 40 0.54 -6.11 -12.41
C ALA A 40 -0.32 -5.15 -13.24
N PRO A 41 -0.58 -5.37 -14.55
CA PRO A 41 -1.49 -4.52 -15.32
C PRO A 41 -2.94 -4.54 -14.81
N ILE A 42 -3.32 -5.59 -14.07
CA ILE A 42 -4.69 -5.83 -13.62
C ILE A 42 -4.85 -5.53 -12.13
N ASP A 43 -3.84 -5.78 -11.29
CA ASP A 43 -3.93 -5.70 -9.83
C ASP A 43 -3.30 -4.44 -9.21
N HIS A 44 -2.77 -3.53 -10.03
CA HIS A 44 -2.33 -2.21 -9.62
C HIS A 44 -3.35 -1.14 -10.07
N PHE A 45 -4.50 -1.07 -9.41
CA PHE A 45 -5.63 -0.20 -9.78
C PHE A 45 -5.40 1.30 -9.57
N HIS A 46 -4.30 1.70 -8.99
CA HIS A 46 -3.97 3.09 -8.76
C HIS A 46 -3.24 3.70 -9.97
N GLY A 47 -3.41 5.00 -10.17
CA GLY A 47 -2.78 5.71 -11.29
C GLY A 47 -1.27 5.45 -11.39
N LYS A 48 -0.75 5.29 -12.61
CA LYS A 48 0.61 4.89 -13.01
C LYS A 48 0.96 3.39 -12.78
N GLY A 49 0.04 2.54 -12.35
CA GLY A 49 0.31 1.09 -12.22
C GLY A 49 1.58 0.78 -11.42
N VAL A 50 2.38 -0.18 -11.90
CA VAL A 50 3.63 -0.62 -11.23
C VAL A 50 4.61 0.50 -10.97
N ALA A 51 4.75 1.48 -11.88
CA ALA A 51 5.67 2.61 -11.70
C ALA A 51 5.39 3.39 -10.39
N ALA A 52 4.12 3.47 -9.98
CA ALA A 52 3.76 4.07 -8.70
C ALA A 52 4.27 3.26 -7.50
N THR A 53 4.22 1.93 -7.60
CA THR A 53 4.74 1.03 -6.57
C THR A 53 6.27 1.08 -6.53
N GLU A 54 6.94 1.22 -7.67
CA GLU A 54 8.39 1.41 -7.75
C GLU A 54 8.85 2.71 -7.08
N GLU A 55 8.17 3.82 -7.39
CA GLU A 55 8.42 5.12 -6.75
C GLU A 55 8.27 5.02 -5.21
N LEU A 56 7.22 4.32 -4.75
CA LEU A 56 6.95 4.10 -3.33
C LEU A 56 8.02 3.20 -2.70
N ALA A 57 8.38 2.10 -3.34
CA ALA A 57 9.41 1.17 -2.88
C ALA A 57 10.78 1.83 -2.80
N ALA A 58 11.11 2.75 -3.71
CA ALA A 58 12.34 3.54 -3.65
C ALA A 58 12.42 4.41 -2.37
N LEU A 59 11.29 4.89 -1.86
CA LEU A 59 11.23 5.62 -0.58
C LEU A 59 11.24 4.69 0.62
N LEU A 60 10.56 3.55 0.51
CA LEU A 60 10.54 2.52 1.55
C LEU A 60 11.92 1.90 1.77
N GLN A 61 12.70 1.70 0.70
CA GLN A 61 13.97 0.96 0.72
C GLN A 61 13.86 -0.38 1.47
N PRO A 62 12.96 -1.29 1.03
CA PRO A 62 12.70 -2.53 1.76
C PRO A 62 13.94 -3.42 1.78
N LYS A 63 14.17 -4.10 2.90
CA LYS A 63 15.19 -5.14 3.04
C LYS A 63 14.52 -6.50 3.15
N ALA A 64 15.20 -7.56 2.79
CA ALA A 64 14.69 -8.93 2.89
C ALA A 64 14.28 -9.34 4.32
N SER A 65 14.90 -8.71 5.33
CA SER A 65 14.56 -8.91 6.74
C SER A 65 13.36 -8.10 7.23
N ASP A 66 12.88 -7.13 6.46
CA ASP A 66 11.85 -6.21 6.90
C ASP A 66 10.47 -6.88 6.87
N HIS A 67 9.62 -6.49 7.81
CA HIS A 67 8.20 -6.76 7.79
C HIS A 67 7.44 -5.45 7.52
N LEU A 68 6.74 -5.39 6.39
CA LEU A 68 6.03 -4.21 5.94
C LEU A 68 4.52 -4.33 6.22
N LEU A 69 3.87 -3.19 6.48
CA LEU A 69 2.42 -3.07 6.59
C LEU A 69 1.86 -2.28 5.38
N ASP A 70 0.95 -2.90 4.64
CA ASP A 70 0.19 -2.27 3.54
C ASP A 70 -1.21 -1.91 4.00
N ILE A 71 -1.54 -0.61 4.10
CA ILE A 71 -2.83 -0.12 4.57
C ILE A 71 -3.73 0.18 3.38
N GLY A 72 -4.84 -0.57 3.29
CA GLY A 72 -5.74 -0.56 2.14
C GLY A 72 -5.13 -1.29 0.96
N CYS A 73 -4.74 -2.54 1.19
CA CYS A 73 -3.98 -3.35 0.24
C CYS A 73 -4.81 -3.81 -0.98
N GLY A 74 -6.14 -3.65 -0.96
CA GLY A 74 -7.03 -4.15 -1.99
C GLY A 74 -6.82 -5.64 -2.23
N ILE A 75 -6.67 -6.02 -3.49
CA ILE A 75 -6.37 -7.41 -3.88
C ILE A 75 -4.88 -7.77 -3.79
N GLY A 76 -4.06 -6.95 -3.14
CA GLY A 76 -2.68 -7.25 -2.77
C GLY A 76 -1.63 -7.15 -3.88
N GLY A 77 -1.90 -6.48 -4.99
CA GLY A 77 -0.94 -6.33 -6.09
C GLY A 77 0.40 -5.73 -5.67
N PRO A 78 0.42 -4.51 -5.11
CA PRO A 78 1.64 -3.88 -4.59
C PRO A 78 2.37 -4.73 -3.55
N ALA A 79 1.64 -5.38 -2.64
CA ALA A 79 2.22 -6.24 -1.61
C ALA A 79 2.97 -7.43 -2.21
N ARG A 80 2.34 -8.13 -3.19
CA ARG A 80 2.99 -9.25 -3.92
C ARG A 80 4.22 -8.79 -4.67
N TRP A 81 4.11 -7.68 -5.40
CA TRP A 81 5.22 -7.15 -6.19
C TRP A 81 6.41 -6.77 -5.31
N ILE A 82 6.18 -6.06 -4.19
CA ILE A 82 7.24 -5.68 -3.24
C ILE A 82 7.87 -6.91 -2.61
N ALA A 83 7.06 -7.86 -2.13
CA ALA A 83 7.55 -9.09 -1.51
C ALA A 83 8.39 -9.94 -2.48
N ALA A 84 7.97 -10.07 -3.73
CA ALA A 84 8.72 -10.80 -4.75
C ALA A 84 10.05 -10.12 -5.09
N LYS A 85 10.03 -8.80 -5.27
CA LYS A 85 11.22 -8.04 -5.71
C LYS A 85 12.27 -7.90 -4.62
N TYR A 86 11.87 -7.70 -3.37
CA TYR A 86 12.79 -7.40 -2.26
C TYR A 86 12.99 -8.57 -1.29
N GLY A 87 12.20 -9.65 -1.42
CA GLY A 87 12.28 -10.81 -0.54
C GLY A 87 11.78 -10.57 0.89
N CYS A 88 11.14 -9.44 1.17
CA CYS A 88 10.61 -9.06 2.48
C CYS A 88 9.26 -9.71 2.76
N HIS A 89 8.78 -9.58 4.02
CA HIS A 89 7.43 -9.95 4.39
C HIS A 89 6.50 -8.73 4.32
N VAL A 90 5.26 -8.94 3.89
CA VAL A 90 4.23 -7.90 3.84
C VAL A 90 2.96 -8.40 4.49
N THR A 91 2.39 -7.63 5.40
CA THR A 91 1.01 -7.82 5.88
C THR A 91 0.14 -6.72 5.27
N GLY A 92 -0.82 -7.12 4.45
CA GLY A 92 -1.84 -6.21 3.91
C GLY A 92 -3.08 -6.22 4.79
N VAL A 93 -3.67 -5.04 5.00
CA VAL A 93 -4.96 -4.87 5.68
C VAL A 93 -5.91 -4.15 4.73
N ASP A 94 -7.11 -4.70 4.54
CA ASP A 94 -8.17 -4.05 3.76
C ASP A 94 -9.53 -4.21 4.44
N LEU A 95 -10.39 -3.23 4.24
CA LEU A 95 -11.74 -3.20 4.81
C LEU A 95 -12.70 -4.10 4.04
N THR A 96 -12.42 -4.43 2.79
CA THR A 96 -13.29 -5.18 1.90
C THR A 96 -12.96 -6.67 1.98
N ALA A 97 -13.85 -7.46 2.56
CA ALA A 97 -13.63 -8.89 2.77
C ALA A 97 -13.35 -9.64 1.47
N GLU A 98 -14.10 -9.35 0.41
CA GLU A 98 -13.96 -9.97 -0.91
C GLU A 98 -12.60 -9.66 -1.56
N PHE A 99 -12.04 -8.47 -1.33
CA PHE A 99 -10.69 -8.13 -1.78
C PHE A 99 -9.64 -8.92 -1.00
N CYS A 100 -9.84 -9.08 0.31
CA CYS A 100 -8.94 -9.89 1.13
C CYS A 100 -8.94 -11.36 0.71
N GLU A 101 -10.10 -11.92 0.35
CA GLU A 101 -10.22 -13.29 -0.16
C GLU A 101 -9.47 -13.44 -1.48
N ALA A 102 -9.75 -12.57 -2.46
CA ALA A 102 -9.07 -12.56 -3.74
C ALA A 102 -7.54 -12.38 -3.58
N ALA A 103 -7.11 -11.51 -2.67
CA ALA A 103 -5.70 -11.29 -2.39
C ALA A 103 -5.01 -12.56 -1.86
N ARG A 104 -5.65 -13.30 -0.93
CA ARG A 104 -5.13 -14.57 -0.41
C ARG A 104 -5.01 -15.63 -1.49
N GLU A 105 -6.05 -15.78 -2.31
CA GLU A 105 -6.04 -16.73 -3.44
C GLU A 105 -4.92 -16.40 -4.43
N LEU A 106 -4.77 -15.15 -4.82
CA LEU A 106 -3.70 -14.69 -5.71
C LEU A 106 -2.31 -14.88 -5.09
N ASN A 107 -2.16 -14.73 -3.76
CA ASN A 107 -0.92 -15.01 -3.06
C ASN A 107 -0.55 -16.51 -3.14
N ILE A 108 -1.55 -17.40 -3.03
CA ILE A 108 -1.33 -18.85 -3.19
C ILE A 108 -0.91 -19.17 -4.63
N ILE A 109 -1.65 -18.67 -5.61
CA ILE A 109 -1.41 -18.92 -7.04
C ILE A 109 -0.01 -18.43 -7.47
N THR A 110 0.43 -17.29 -6.93
CA THR A 110 1.76 -16.72 -7.25
C THR A 110 2.89 -17.27 -6.37
N GLY A 111 2.61 -18.23 -5.45
CA GLY A 111 3.61 -18.82 -4.55
C GLY A 111 4.12 -17.89 -3.46
N LEU A 112 3.39 -16.80 -3.15
CA LEU A 112 3.79 -15.77 -2.18
C LEU A 112 3.02 -15.84 -0.86
N ALA A 113 2.21 -16.87 -0.63
CA ALA A 113 1.40 -17.01 0.59
C ALA A 113 2.23 -17.06 1.89
N ASN A 114 3.49 -17.47 1.81
CA ASN A 114 4.43 -17.49 2.93
C ASN A 114 5.10 -16.13 3.20
N ARG A 115 4.98 -15.15 2.28
CA ARG A 115 5.58 -13.83 2.40
C ARG A 115 4.55 -12.70 2.51
N VAL A 116 3.35 -12.90 1.96
CA VAL A 116 2.29 -11.89 1.93
C VAL A 116 1.08 -12.41 2.69
N GLN A 117 0.88 -11.90 3.89
CA GLN A 117 -0.30 -12.15 4.71
C GLN A 117 -1.37 -11.09 4.46
N ILE A 118 -2.65 -11.48 4.39
CA ILE A 118 -3.76 -10.54 4.22
C ILE A 118 -4.74 -10.69 5.39
N LEU A 119 -5.04 -9.55 6.01
CA LEU A 119 -5.99 -9.43 7.10
C LEU A 119 -7.17 -8.56 6.67
N HIS A 120 -8.38 -9.00 6.99
CA HIS A 120 -9.57 -8.15 6.88
C HIS A 120 -9.62 -7.25 8.11
N GLY A 121 -9.73 -5.92 7.94
CA GLY A 121 -9.75 -4.98 9.05
C GLY A 121 -9.86 -3.52 8.63
N ASP A 122 -10.13 -2.68 9.62
CA ASP A 122 -10.28 -1.24 9.45
C ASP A 122 -8.95 -0.53 9.77
N ALA A 123 -8.57 0.44 8.93
CA ALA A 123 -7.42 1.31 9.15
C ALA A 123 -7.55 2.15 10.44
N LEU A 124 -8.77 2.34 10.95
CA LEU A 124 -9.05 3.03 12.21
C LEU A 124 -8.80 2.16 13.45
N SER A 125 -8.69 0.83 13.26
CA SER A 125 -8.44 -0.15 14.31
C SER A 125 -7.73 -1.35 13.69
N LEU A 126 -6.44 -1.20 13.40
CA LEU A 126 -5.65 -2.21 12.69
C LEU A 126 -5.57 -3.52 13.49
N PRO A 127 -5.90 -4.68 12.88
CA PRO A 127 -5.88 -5.99 13.54
C PRO A 127 -4.46 -6.55 13.67
N VAL A 128 -3.52 -5.72 14.11
CA VAL A 128 -2.10 -6.04 14.25
C VAL A 128 -1.55 -5.56 15.59
N SER A 129 -0.50 -6.22 16.07
CA SER A 129 0.17 -5.86 17.31
C SER A 129 0.94 -4.53 17.18
N ALA A 130 1.17 -3.87 18.33
CA ALA A 130 2.06 -2.71 18.37
C ALA A 130 3.51 -3.10 18.03
N GLU A 131 4.26 -2.15 17.48
CA GLU A 131 5.71 -2.27 17.20
C GLU A 131 6.11 -3.55 16.44
N SER A 132 5.24 -4.00 15.50
CA SER A 132 5.43 -5.25 14.77
C SER A 132 6.03 -5.08 13.38
N PHE A 133 6.03 -3.84 12.85
CA PHE A 133 6.44 -3.56 11.48
C PHE A 133 7.61 -2.59 11.41
N ASP A 134 8.54 -2.87 10.50
CA ASP A 134 9.71 -2.01 10.25
C ASP A 134 9.33 -0.79 9.42
N ARG A 135 8.36 -0.97 8.50
CA ARG A 135 7.85 0.08 7.60
C ARG A 135 6.37 -0.14 7.34
N ALA A 136 5.68 0.94 7.00
CA ALA A 136 4.31 0.86 6.51
C ALA A 136 4.16 1.69 5.23
N TYR A 137 3.16 1.40 4.43
CA TYR A 137 2.81 2.22 3.27
C TYR A 137 1.30 2.16 2.99
N SER A 138 0.83 3.08 2.17
CA SER A 138 -0.53 3.09 1.66
C SER A 138 -0.56 3.69 0.26
N GLN A 139 -1.23 3.04 -0.67
CA GLN A 139 -1.43 3.54 -2.03
C GLN A 139 -2.91 3.71 -2.33
N ALA A 140 -3.35 4.95 -2.58
CA ALA A 140 -4.71 5.30 -2.99
C ALA A 140 -5.84 4.83 -2.03
N ALA A 141 -5.54 4.52 -0.77
CA ALA A 141 -6.53 4.05 0.21
C ALA A 141 -6.83 5.09 1.30
N LEU A 142 -5.83 5.67 1.93
CA LEU A 142 -6.02 6.61 3.05
C LEU A 142 -6.85 7.86 2.70
N MET A 143 -6.98 8.20 1.43
CA MET A 143 -7.86 9.29 0.98
C MET A 143 -9.34 9.01 1.32
N ASN A 144 -9.75 7.75 1.34
CA ASN A 144 -11.13 7.31 1.59
C ASN A 144 -11.44 7.18 3.10
N VAL A 145 -10.43 7.25 3.97
CA VAL A 145 -10.60 7.14 5.43
C VAL A 145 -11.09 8.48 5.99
N SER A 146 -12.19 8.48 6.72
CA SER A 146 -12.79 9.70 7.28
C SER A 146 -11.94 10.32 8.38
N ASP A 147 -11.54 9.54 9.39
CA ASP A 147 -10.65 10.01 10.46
C ASP A 147 -9.19 9.60 10.18
N LYS A 148 -8.52 10.45 9.42
CA LYS A 148 -7.10 10.25 9.10
C LYS A 148 -6.19 10.27 10.33
N ARG A 149 -6.59 11.00 11.39
CA ARG A 149 -5.80 11.05 12.64
C ARG A 149 -5.83 9.71 13.36
N ALA A 150 -7.01 9.08 13.42
CA ALA A 150 -7.14 7.76 14.02
C ALA A 150 -6.33 6.74 13.21
N ALA A 151 -6.44 6.74 11.88
CA ALA A 151 -5.66 5.87 11.01
C ALA A 151 -4.15 6.04 11.21
N PHE A 152 -3.66 7.28 11.22
CA PHE A 152 -2.22 7.52 11.46
C PHE A 152 -1.78 7.09 12.85
N ARG A 153 -2.58 7.28 13.91
CA ARG A 153 -2.27 6.77 15.26
C ARG A 153 -2.11 5.24 15.26
N GLU A 154 -3.00 4.53 14.57
CA GLU A 154 -2.93 3.08 14.45
C GLU A 154 -1.70 2.63 13.68
N VAL A 155 -1.36 3.29 12.58
CA VAL A 155 -0.14 2.98 11.83
C VAL A 155 1.11 3.22 12.69
N PHE A 156 1.17 4.34 13.42
CA PHE A 156 2.30 4.61 14.32
C PHE A 156 2.37 3.64 15.49
N ARG A 157 1.22 3.17 16.01
CA ARG A 157 1.19 2.10 17.02
C ARG A 157 1.79 0.80 16.48
N ALA A 158 1.50 0.47 15.23
CA ALA A 158 1.96 -0.75 14.58
C ALA A 158 3.46 -0.71 14.21
N LEU A 159 4.00 0.48 13.93
CA LEU A 159 5.40 0.67 13.55
C LEU A 159 6.34 0.57 14.75
N ARG A 160 7.48 -0.09 14.53
CA ARG A 160 8.62 -0.07 15.45
C ARG A 160 9.19 1.35 15.58
N PRO A 161 9.88 1.69 16.68
CA PRO A 161 10.60 2.95 16.80
C PRO A 161 11.55 3.17 15.60
N GLY A 162 11.44 4.31 14.95
CA GLY A 162 12.21 4.62 13.73
C GLY A 162 11.57 4.18 12.43
N GLY A 163 10.42 3.52 12.47
CA GLY A 163 9.67 3.11 11.29
C GLY A 163 9.22 4.30 10.42
N LEU A 164 9.04 4.04 9.12
CA LEU A 164 8.67 5.05 8.11
C LEU A 164 7.31 4.70 7.51
N LEU A 165 6.52 5.72 7.20
CA LEU A 165 5.26 5.61 6.46
C LEU A 165 5.29 6.54 5.24
N PRO A 166 5.77 6.12 4.06
CA PRO A 166 5.41 6.77 2.82
C PRO A 166 3.99 6.38 2.41
N TYR A 167 3.19 7.37 2.02
CA TYR A 167 1.87 7.13 1.46
C TYR A 167 1.64 7.97 0.21
N ARG A 168 0.86 7.41 -0.70
CA ARG A 168 0.52 8.08 -1.95
C ARG A 168 -0.94 8.48 -1.95
N TRP A 169 -1.16 9.74 -2.24
CA TRP A 169 -2.46 10.34 -2.35
C TRP A 169 -2.78 10.60 -3.83
N LEU A 170 -3.94 10.15 -4.27
CA LEU A 170 -4.50 10.59 -5.54
C LEU A 170 -5.35 11.83 -5.25
N ALA A 171 -4.74 13.01 -5.18
CA ALA A 171 -5.50 14.23 -5.16
C ALA A 171 -5.96 14.57 -6.58
N PRO A 172 -7.16 15.09 -6.79
CA PRO A 172 -7.46 15.84 -8.00
C PRO A 172 -6.64 17.13 -7.94
N ALA A 173 -5.45 17.09 -8.54
CA ALA A 173 -4.62 18.26 -8.61
C ALA A 173 -5.10 19.14 -9.78
N PRO A 174 -5.22 20.46 -9.61
CA PRO A 174 -5.44 21.38 -10.72
C PRO A 174 -4.31 21.32 -11.76
N GLN A 175 -3.19 20.70 -11.45
CA GLN A 175 -2.06 20.43 -12.33
C GLN A 175 -1.31 19.14 -11.94
N GLY A 176 -1.87 18.02 -12.16
CA GLY A 176 -1.34 16.84 -12.83
C GLY A 176 -0.35 15.91 -12.15
N SER A 177 0.11 16.02 -10.91
CA SER A 177 1.03 15.04 -10.35
C SER A 177 0.59 14.52 -8.98
N PRO A 178 0.48 13.19 -8.79
CA PRO A 178 0.20 12.62 -7.48
C PRO A 178 1.35 12.93 -6.52
N THR A 179 1.03 13.35 -5.31
CA THR A 179 2.00 13.70 -4.29
C THR A 179 2.27 12.49 -3.40
N ILE A 180 3.55 12.18 -3.16
CA ILE A 180 3.97 11.18 -2.17
C ILE A 180 4.37 11.93 -0.90
N HIS A 181 3.83 11.48 0.23
CA HIS A 181 4.15 12.00 1.53
C HIS A 181 4.88 10.94 2.36
N CYS A 182 5.88 11.36 3.14
CA CYS A 182 6.56 10.48 4.09
C CYS A 182 6.36 11.02 5.50
N LEU A 183 5.89 10.18 6.41
CA LEU A 183 5.80 10.47 7.82
C LEU A 183 6.82 9.63 8.57
N GLY A 184 7.60 10.25 9.43
CA GLY A 184 8.49 9.57 10.37
C GLY A 184 7.98 9.72 11.81
N PRO A 185 8.50 8.92 12.75
CA PRO A 185 8.11 9.02 14.15
C PRO A 185 8.41 10.41 14.72
N PRO A 186 7.65 10.87 15.71
CA PRO A 186 7.96 12.12 16.41
C PRO A 186 9.35 11.99 17.07
N ARG A 187 10.21 12.97 16.82
CA ARG A 187 11.51 13.03 17.50
C ARG A 187 11.25 13.19 18.99
N PRO A 188 11.96 12.45 19.87
CA PRO A 188 11.96 12.74 21.30
C PRO A 188 12.43 14.21 21.50
N PRO A 189 11.95 14.91 22.53
CA PRO A 189 12.41 16.26 22.82
C PRO A 189 13.94 16.25 22.95
N LEU A 190 14.60 17.13 22.20
CA LEU A 190 16.05 17.29 22.22
C LEU A 190 16.47 17.65 23.64
N ALA A 191 17.17 16.72 24.31
CA ALA A 191 18.03 17.09 25.41
C ALA A 191 19.09 18.06 24.84
N SER A 192 19.23 19.19 25.46
CA SER A 192 20.12 20.30 25.09
C SER A 192 21.57 19.81 24.89
N SER A 193 22.01 19.62 23.65
CA SER A 193 23.42 19.49 23.30
C SER A 193 23.63 19.87 21.83
N PRO A 194 24.64 20.72 21.55
CA PRO A 194 24.87 21.27 20.24
C PRO A 194 25.81 20.34 19.42
N ARG A 195 25.31 19.38 18.71
CA ARG A 195 26.08 18.78 17.59
C ARG A 195 25.15 18.62 16.40
N ARG A 196 25.42 19.44 15.38
CA ARG A 196 24.89 19.26 14.03
C ARG A 196 25.38 17.93 13.47
N THR A 197 24.54 16.93 13.40
CA THR A 197 24.75 15.80 12.50
C THR A 197 24.13 16.15 11.17
N ARG A 198 25.00 16.34 10.16
CA ARG A 198 24.62 16.49 8.76
C ARG A 198 23.96 15.18 8.31
N TYR A 199 22.69 15.21 8.06
CA TYR A 199 22.11 14.29 7.09
C TYR A 199 22.42 14.87 5.71
N GLY A 200 23.26 14.17 4.96
CA GLY A 200 23.59 14.51 3.59
C GLY A 200 22.36 14.48 2.69
N PRO A 201 22.39 15.22 1.57
CA PRO A 201 21.27 15.35 0.66
C PRO A 201 21.11 14.06 -0.15
N ILE A 202 20.16 13.19 0.22
CA ILE A 202 19.68 12.13 -0.66
C ILE A 202 18.37 12.64 -1.26
N CYS A 203 18.49 13.61 -2.14
CA CYS A 203 17.53 13.88 -3.20
C CYS A 203 18.04 15.07 -4.05
N SER A 204 18.96 14.78 -4.95
CA SER A 204 19.35 15.70 -6.03
C SER A 204 19.02 15.06 -7.36
N GLN A 205 17.73 15.01 -7.70
CA GLN A 205 17.25 14.86 -9.09
C GLN A 205 15.99 15.71 -9.26
N PRO A 206 15.93 16.55 -10.29
CA PRO A 206 14.91 17.59 -10.39
C PRO A 206 13.71 17.09 -11.21
N VAL A 207 12.79 16.34 -10.61
CA VAL A 207 11.49 16.05 -11.26
C VAL A 207 10.30 16.05 -10.29
N PHE A 208 10.51 16.01 -8.99
CA PHE A 208 9.41 16.11 -8.02
C PHE A 208 9.78 17.10 -6.92
N ARG A 209 9.01 18.16 -6.74
CA ARG A 209 9.07 18.94 -5.50
C ARG A 209 8.63 18.01 -4.37
N LEU A 210 9.58 17.30 -3.79
CA LEU A 210 9.43 16.71 -2.48
C LEU A 210 9.44 17.89 -1.51
N SER A 211 8.27 18.26 -0.98
CA SER A 211 8.28 19.01 0.26
C SER A 211 8.97 18.15 1.31
N PRO A 212 10.04 18.60 1.97
CA PRO A 212 10.67 17.86 3.04
C PRO A 212 9.75 17.91 4.25
N CYS A 213 8.73 17.09 4.25
CA CYS A 213 7.78 17.01 5.34
C CYS A 213 8.14 15.88 6.29
N VAL A 214 9.19 16.10 7.09
CA VAL A 214 9.16 15.62 8.46
C VAL A 214 8.19 16.54 9.20
N THR A 215 6.90 16.28 9.08
CA THR A 215 5.88 17.03 9.79
C THR A 215 5.81 16.49 11.22
N PRO A 216 6.17 17.26 12.26
CA PRO A 216 5.96 16.82 13.64
C PRO A 216 4.47 16.58 13.86
N LEU A 217 4.13 15.59 14.67
CA LEU A 217 2.74 15.22 15.04
C LEU A 217 1.87 16.45 15.41
N ARG A 218 2.46 17.52 15.95
CA ARG A 218 1.77 18.78 16.26
C ARG A 218 1.12 19.46 15.05
N ARG A 219 1.65 19.30 13.82
CA ARG A 219 1.02 19.86 12.61
C ARG A 219 -0.15 19.02 12.10
N LEU A 220 -0.15 17.73 12.36
CA LEU A 220 -1.30 16.86 12.06
C LEU A 220 -2.49 17.12 12.98
N LEU A 221 -2.28 17.84 14.09
CA LEU A 221 -3.31 18.24 15.05
C LEU A 221 -3.96 19.58 14.74
N GLN A 222 -3.52 20.29 13.71
CA GLN A 222 -4.20 21.49 13.23
C GLN A 222 -5.32 21.10 12.25
N PRO A 223 -6.44 21.85 12.20
CA PRO A 223 -7.49 21.58 11.23
C PRO A 223 -6.93 21.73 9.82
N TRP A 224 -7.15 20.73 9.00
CA TRP A 224 -6.84 20.80 7.58
C TRP A 224 -7.75 21.83 6.93
N PRO A 225 -7.24 22.66 5.99
CA PRO A 225 -8.13 23.48 5.19
C PRO A 225 -9.11 22.55 4.45
N LEU A 226 -10.39 22.84 4.61
CA LEU A 226 -11.46 22.21 3.83
C LEU A 226 -11.25 22.60 2.36
N PHE A 227 -11.04 21.61 1.51
CA PHE A 227 -11.19 21.74 0.07
C PHE A 227 -12.50 21.09 -0.35
#